data_e65c4321d1017da7a75c36f1e1ca19a8
#
_entry.id   e65c4321d1017da7a75c36f1e1ca19a8
#
_cell.length_a   1.000
_cell.length_b   1.000
_cell.length_c   1.000
_cell.angle_alpha   90.00
_cell.angle_beta   90.00
_cell.angle_gamma   90.00
#
_symmetry.space_group_name_H-M   'P 1'
#
loop_
_entity.id
_entity.type
_entity.pdbx_description
1 polymer ?
#
loop_
_entity_poly.entity_id
_entity_poly.type
_entity_poly.pdbx_seq_one_letter_code
_entity_poly.pdbx_strand_id
1 'polypeptide(L)'
;VFFFDEAHLLFKGAPTALVDKIEQVVKLIRSKGVGVYFITQSPSDVPDTVLAQLSNRVQHALRAYTPSEQRAVRAAAQTFRPNPAFSTETAITELATGQALVSFLDAKGVPGIVEKAMILPPQSAMGPIDDERRRAEIEADDLYGKYEDEVDNESAYEIINAEREAMLQEEIAAAKEQQKKAA
;
A
#
# COMPACT_ATOMS: atom_id res chain seq x y z
N VAL A 1 9.50 -3.27 7.41
CA VAL A 1 8.62 -4.00 6.48
C VAL A 1 7.37 -3.16 6.23
N PHE A 2 6.92 -3.08 4.97
CA PHE A 2 5.67 -2.44 4.59
C PHE A 2 4.67 -3.48 4.08
N PHE A 3 3.44 -3.39 4.56
CA PHE A 3 2.32 -4.17 4.08
C PHE A 3 1.31 -3.20 3.44
N PHE A 4 1.05 -3.38 2.15
CA PHE A 4 0.04 -2.64 1.42
C PHE A 4 -1.19 -3.54 1.22
N ASP A 5 -2.14 -3.40 2.12
CA ASP A 5 -3.44 -4.05 2.00
C ASP A 5 -4.29 -3.31 0.96
N GLU A 6 -5.17 -4.06 0.28
CA GLU A 6 -5.93 -3.56 -0.88
C GLU A 6 -5.04 -2.82 -1.89
N ALA A 7 -3.92 -3.46 -2.27
CA ALA A 7 -2.87 -2.86 -3.09
C ALA A 7 -3.38 -2.28 -4.42
N HIS A 8 -4.54 -2.73 -4.90
CA HIS A 8 -5.17 -2.17 -6.10
C HIS A 8 -5.45 -0.66 -5.98
N LEU A 9 -5.65 -0.12 -4.76
CA LEU A 9 -5.87 1.31 -4.52
C LEU A 9 -4.64 2.16 -4.84
N LEU A 10 -3.45 1.58 -4.81
CA LEU A 10 -2.21 2.29 -5.18
C LEU A 10 -2.05 2.46 -6.69
N PHE A 11 -2.72 1.65 -7.50
CA PHE A 11 -2.50 1.55 -8.94
C PHE A 11 -3.72 1.96 -9.76
N LYS A 12 -4.93 1.58 -9.32
CA LYS A 12 -6.16 1.82 -10.05
C LYS A 12 -6.55 3.30 -10.02
N GLY A 13 -6.47 3.94 -11.18
CA GLY A 13 -6.80 5.37 -11.31
C GLY A 13 -5.73 6.31 -10.75
N ALA A 14 -4.59 5.79 -10.33
CA ALA A 14 -3.47 6.61 -9.86
C ALA A 14 -2.78 7.35 -11.02
N PRO A 15 -2.24 8.57 -10.78
CA PRO A 15 -1.41 9.25 -11.77
C PRO A 15 -0.19 8.41 -12.15
N THR A 16 0.16 8.38 -13.45
CA THR A 16 1.31 7.61 -13.95
C THR A 16 2.61 7.91 -13.21
N ALA A 17 2.84 9.17 -12.88
CA ALA A 17 4.02 9.58 -12.11
C ALA A 17 4.10 8.93 -10.71
N LEU A 18 2.96 8.65 -10.06
CA LEU A 18 2.92 7.93 -8.78
C LEU A 18 3.26 6.46 -8.99
N VAL A 19 2.65 5.82 -10.00
CA VAL A 19 2.93 4.41 -10.34
C VAL A 19 4.40 4.21 -10.67
N ASP A 20 4.99 5.06 -11.51
CA ASP A 20 6.42 5.04 -11.86
C ASP A 20 7.30 5.17 -10.60
N LYS A 21 6.89 6.03 -9.66
CA LYS A 21 7.63 6.20 -8.41
C LYS A 21 7.56 4.98 -7.52
N ILE A 22 6.40 4.35 -7.41
CA ILE A 22 6.22 3.09 -6.67
C ILE A 22 7.09 2.00 -7.28
N GLU A 23 7.07 1.85 -8.61
CA GLU A 23 7.93 0.89 -9.31
C GLU A 23 9.41 1.11 -9.03
N GLN A 24 9.87 2.36 -9.08
CA GLN A 24 11.25 2.73 -8.77
C GLN A 24 11.60 2.35 -7.33
N VAL A 25 10.73 2.67 -6.37
CA VAL A 25 10.94 2.35 -4.96
C VAL A 25 11.00 0.85 -4.74
N VAL A 26 10.06 0.07 -5.30
CA VAL A 26 10.03 -1.39 -5.15
C VAL A 26 11.30 -2.04 -5.69
N LYS A 27 11.86 -1.54 -6.80
CA LYS A 27 13.13 -2.02 -7.37
C LYS A 27 14.32 -1.78 -6.45
N LEU A 28 14.34 -0.67 -5.71
CA LEU A 28 15.50 -0.21 -4.96
C LEU A 28 15.44 -0.50 -3.47
N ILE A 29 14.25 -0.56 -2.89
CA ILE A 29 14.06 -0.60 -1.43
C ILE A 29 14.64 -1.85 -0.78
N ARG A 30 14.69 -2.96 -1.53
CA ARG A 30 15.33 -4.20 -1.09
C ARG A 30 16.80 -3.99 -0.70
N SER A 31 17.52 -3.13 -1.42
CA SER A 31 18.93 -2.83 -1.11
C SER A 31 19.10 -2.10 0.23
N LYS A 32 18.02 -1.56 0.78
CA LYS A 32 17.96 -0.92 2.09
C LYS A 32 17.49 -1.89 3.20
N GLY A 33 17.38 -3.16 2.91
CA GLY A 33 16.93 -4.18 3.86
C GLY A 33 15.42 -4.09 4.19
N VAL A 34 14.64 -3.42 3.37
CA VAL A 34 13.20 -3.25 3.59
C VAL A 34 12.41 -4.23 2.73
N GLY A 35 11.55 -5.02 3.38
CA GLY A 35 10.57 -5.89 2.73
C GLY A 35 9.28 -5.15 2.40
N VAL A 36 8.70 -5.47 1.24
CA VAL A 36 7.41 -4.93 0.82
C VAL A 36 6.47 -6.08 0.48
N TYR A 37 5.25 -6.02 0.99
CA TYR A 37 4.19 -6.97 0.75
C TYR A 37 2.99 -6.24 0.13
N PHE A 38 2.52 -6.74 -1.00
CA PHE A 38 1.27 -6.31 -1.62
C PHE A 38 0.21 -7.37 -1.39
N ILE A 39 -0.92 -6.97 -0.86
CA ILE A 39 -2.07 -7.83 -0.58
C ILE A 39 -3.21 -7.33 -1.46
N THR A 40 -3.76 -8.20 -2.28
CA THR A 40 -4.84 -7.85 -3.21
C THR A 40 -5.75 -9.04 -3.46
N GLN A 41 -6.98 -8.78 -3.88
CA GLN A 41 -7.96 -9.78 -4.24
C GLN A 41 -7.71 -10.40 -5.62
N SER A 42 -6.96 -9.71 -6.48
CA SER A 42 -6.60 -10.22 -7.81
C SER A 42 -5.16 -9.87 -8.17
N PRO A 43 -4.36 -10.82 -8.67
CA PRO A 43 -3.00 -10.53 -9.14
C PRO A 43 -2.97 -9.50 -10.28
N SER A 44 -4.02 -9.39 -11.08
CA SER A 44 -4.12 -8.43 -12.19
C SER A 44 -4.28 -6.97 -11.75
N ASP A 45 -4.48 -6.72 -10.47
CA ASP A 45 -4.59 -5.36 -9.92
C ASP A 45 -3.23 -4.68 -9.75
N VAL A 46 -2.16 -5.47 -9.74
CA VAL A 46 -0.79 -4.97 -9.60
C VAL A 46 -0.13 -4.96 -10.98
N PRO A 47 0.49 -3.84 -11.41
CA PRO A 47 1.17 -3.77 -12.69
C PRO A 47 2.24 -4.83 -12.88
N ASP A 48 2.39 -5.36 -14.08
CA ASP A 48 3.37 -6.39 -14.42
C ASP A 48 4.81 -5.99 -14.08
N THR A 49 5.12 -4.71 -14.22
CA THR A 49 6.43 -4.13 -13.87
C THR A 49 6.75 -4.24 -12.37
N VAL A 50 5.75 -4.12 -11.51
CA VAL A 50 5.83 -4.33 -10.06
C VAL A 50 5.85 -5.83 -9.75
N LEU A 51 4.93 -6.61 -10.35
CA LEU A 51 4.87 -8.07 -10.17
C LEU A 51 6.19 -8.76 -10.51
N ALA A 52 6.91 -8.27 -11.52
CA ALA A 52 8.21 -8.80 -11.91
C ALA A 52 9.30 -8.63 -10.83
N GLN A 53 9.10 -7.72 -9.87
CA GLN A 53 10.02 -7.53 -8.74
C GLN A 53 9.64 -8.40 -7.52
N LEU A 54 8.42 -8.95 -7.51
CA LEU A 54 7.86 -9.73 -6.40
C LEU A 54 8.03 -11.21 -6.68
N SER A 55 9.11 -11.78 -6.15
CA SER A 55 9.49 -13.16 -6.44
C SER A 55 8.89 -14.17 -5.46
N ASN A 56 8.53 -13.74 -4.26
CA ASN A 56 7.83 -14.59 -3.28
C ASN A 56 6.33 -14.42 -3.45
N ARG A 57 5.59 -15.52 -3.49
CA ARG A 57 4.17 -15.50 -3.78
C ARG A 57 3.39 -16.45 -2.87
N VAL A 58 2.27 -15.97 -2.38
CA VAL A 58 1.25 -16.74 -1.66
C VAL A 58 -0.08 -16.46 -2.34
N GLN A 59 -0.69 -17.48 -2.90
CA GLN A 59 -1.96 -17.40 -3.61
C GLN A 59 -3.02 -18.24 -2.92
N HIS A 60 -4.03 -17.61 -2.38
CA HIS A 60 -5.24 -18.27 -1.89
C HIS A 60 -6.18 -18.63 -3.02
N ALA A 61 -7.27 -19.33 -2.70
CA ALA A 61 -8.26 -19.74 -3.67
C ALA A 61 -8.84 -18.55 -4.45
N LEU A 62 -8.91 -18.69 -5.77
CA LEU A 62 -9.71 -17.82 -6.63
C LEU A 62 -10.88 -18.63 -7.19
N ARG A 63 -12.07 -18.12 -7.03
CA ARG A 63 -13.27 -18.70 -7.67
C ARG A 63 -13.52 -17.94 -8.98
N ALA A 64 -13.72 -18.67 -10.05
CA ALA A 64 -13.83 -18.10 -11.39
C ALA A 64 -15.13 -18.58 -12.04
N TYR A 65 -16.14 -17.74 -11.99
CA TYR A 65 -17.46 -18.00 -12.58
C TYR A 65 -17.64 -17.32 -13.94
N THR A 66 -16.88 -16.28 -14.21
CA THR A 66 -16.94 -15.53 -15.47
C THR A 66 -15.72 -15.80 -16.35
N PRO A 67 -15.81 -15.60 -17.67
CA PRO A 67 -14.65 -15.70 -18.56
C PRO A 67 -13.51 -14.73 -18.21
N SER A 68 -13.83 -13.59 -17.61
CA SER A 68 -12.81 -12.62 -17.12
C SER A 68 -12.05 -13.17 -15.94
N GLU A 69 -12.75 -13.73 -14.95
CA GLU A 69 -12.16 -14.36 -13.77
C GLU A 69 -11.33 -15.61 -14.14
N GLN A 70 -11.80 -16.42 -15.10
CA GLN A 70 -11.01 -17.54 -15.62
C GLN A 70 -9.68 -17.09 -16.24
N ARG A 71 -9.68 -15.96 -16.98
CA ARG A 71 -8.44 -15.38 -17.50
C ARG A 71 -7.51 -14.91 -16.35
N ALA A 72 -8.05 -14.30 -15.30
CA ALA A 72 -7.27 -13.88 -14.14
C ALA A 72 -6.65 -15.08 -13.41
N VAL A 73 -7.39 -16.18 -13.22
CA VAL A 73 -6.85 -17.44 -12.64
C VAL A 73 -5.73 -18.00 -13.50
N ARG A 74 -5.89 -18.03 -14.81
CA ARG A 74 -4.86 -18.50 -15.73
C ARG A 74 -3.62 -17.63 -15.69
N ALA A 75 -3.79 -16.30 -15.69
CA ALA A 75 -2.68 -15.36 -15.55
C ALA A 75 -1.94 -15.56 -14.22
N ALA A 76 -2.68 -15.71 -13.11
CA ALA A 76 -2.09 -16.02 -11.81
C ALA A 76 -1.28 -17.32 -11.83
N ALA A 77 -1.84 -18.38 -12.39
CA ALA A 77 -1.19 -19.70 -12.49
C ALA A 77 0.13 -19.63 -13.28
N GLN A 78 0.18 -18.84 -14.36
CA GLN A 78 1.36 -18.68 -15.21
C GLN A 78 2.50 -17.91 -14.53
N THR A 79 2.22 -17.22 -13.44
CA THR A 79 3.27 -16.50 -12.68
C THR A 79 4.10 -17.43 -11.78
N PHE A 80 3.67 -18.67 -11.57
CA PHE A 80 4.38 -19.65 -10.77
C PHE A 80 5.28 -20.53 -11.64
N ARG A 81 6.39 -20.98 -11.05
CA ARG A 81 7.16 -22.08 -11.62
C ARG A 81 6.35 -23.37 -11.46
N PRO A 82 5.98 -24.05 -12.57
CA PRO A 82 5.04 -25.18 -12.50
C PRO A 82 5.58 -26.35 -11.70
N ASN A 83 4.67 -27.02 -11.00
CA ASN A 83 4.93 -28.30 -10.34
C ASN A 83 4.42 -29.43 -11.26
N PRO A 84 5.24 -30.44 -11.59
CA PRO A 84 4.82 -31.52 -12.44
C PRO A 84 3.76 -32.43 -11.81
N ALA A 85 3.56 -32.36 -10.50
CA ALA A 85 2.61 -33.22 -9.77
C ALA A 85 1.15 -32.76 -9.89
N PHE A 86 0.88 -31.49 -10.26
CA PHE A 86 -0.49 -30.98 -10.38
C PHE A 86 -0.58 -29.76 -11.32
N SER A 87 -1.78 -29.50 -11.80
CA SER A 87 -2.07 -28.25 -12.54
C SER A 87 -2.24 -27.09 -11.59
N THR A 88 -1.41 -26.07 -11.71
CA THR A 88 -1.49 -24.84 -10.89
C THR A 88 -2.83 -24.14 -11.07
N GLU A 89 -3.34 -24.05 -12.31
CA GLU A 89 -4.62 -23.42 -12.65
C GLU A 89 -5.79 -24.14 -11.93
N THR A 90 -5.83 -25.46 -12.01
CA THR A 90 -6.85 -26.25 -11.33
C THR A 90 -6.72 -26.12 -9.82
N ALA A 91 -5.50 -26.22 -9.29
CA ALA A 91 -5.25 -26.13 -7.86
C ALA A 91 -5.73 -24.79 -7.26
N ILE A 92 -5.50 -23.65 -7.92
CA ILE A 92 -5.98 -22.33 -7.44
C ILE A 92 -7.50 -22.33 -7.21
N THR A 93 -8.26 -22.95 -8.10
CA THR A 93 -9.74 -22.98 -8.01
C THR A 93 -10.26 -23.97 -6.99
N GLU A 94 -9.48 -24.98 -6.64
CA GLU A 94 -9.87 -26.08 -5.74
C GLU A 94 -9.32 -25.95 -4.31
N LEU A 95 -8.48 -24.94 -4.02
CA LEU A 95 -7.97 -24.73 -2.67
C LEU A 95 -9.10 -24.63 -1.65
N ALA A 96 -8.94 -25.33 -0.54
CA ALA A 96 -9.83 -25.26 0.60
C ALA A 96 -9.49 -24.04 1.50
N THR A 97 -10.37 -23.77 2.47
CA THR A 97 -10.13 -22.75 3.48
C THR A 97 -8.80 -23.01 4.22
N GLY A 98 -7.98 -21.99 4.37
CA GLY A 98 -6.66 -22.09 4.99
C GLY A 98 -5.57 -22.67 4.10
N GLN A 99 -5.89 -23.10 2.87
CA GLN A 99 -4.89 -23.55 1.91
C GLN A 99 -4.41 -22.40 1.02
N ALA A 100 -3.16 -22.48 0.59
CA ALA A 100 -2.59 -21.57 -0.39
C ALA A 100 -1.59 -22.32 -1.28
N LEU A 101 -1.37 -21.77 -2.47
CA LEU A 101 -0.19 -22.07 -3.27
C LEU A 101 0.92 -21.12 -2.89
N VAL A 102 2.11 -21.65 -2.66
CA VAL A 102 3.29 -20.87 -2.25
C VAL A 102 4.45 -21.13 -3.20
N SER A 103 5.23 -20.08 -3.46
CA SER A 103 6.51 -20.16 -4.15
C SER A 103 7.44 -19.11 -3.54
N PHE A 104 8.54 -19.55 -2.99
CA PHE A 104 9.54 -18.70 -2.36
C PHE A 104 10.88 -18.83 -3.05
N LEU A 105 11.70 -17.78 -2.96
CA LEU A 105 13.08 -17.84 -3.43
C LEU A 105 13.92 -18.77 -2.56
N ASP A 106 14.76 -19.55 -3.20
CA ASP A 106 15.81 -20.30 -2.53
C ASP A 106 16.99 -19.38 -2.09
N ALA A 107 17.99 -19.94 -1.44
CA ALA A 107 19.17 -19.20 -0.99
C ALA A 107 19.97 -18.57 -2.14
N LYS A 108 19.76 -19.02 -3.38
CA LYS A 108 20.41 -18.49 -4.59
C LYS A 108 19.53 -17.44 -5.31
N GLY A 109 18.34 -17.16 -4.78
CA GLY A 109 17.40 -16.23 -5.37
C GLY A 109 16.60 -16.81 -6.55
N VAL A 110 16.55 -18.14 -6.68
CA VAL A 110 15.76 -18.81 -7.73
C VAL A 110 14.38 -19.13 -7.18
N PRO A 111 13.28 -18.79 -7.90
CA PRO A 111 11.93 -19.16 -7.51
C PRO A 111 11.77 -20.68 -7.42
N GLY A 112 11.30 -21.17 -6.28
CA GLY A 112 10.94 -22.57 -6.09
C GLY A 112 9.76 -22.98 -6.96
N ILE A 113 9.58 -24.28 -7.17
CA ILE A 113 8.36 -24.81 -7.76
C ILE A 113 7.17 -24.49 -6.86
N VAL A 114 5.98 -24.32 -7.46
CA VAL A 114 4.77 -24.05 -6.69
C VAL A 114 4.40 -25.26 -5.82
N GLU A 115 4.08 -25.01 -4.56
CA GLU A 115 3.66 -26.03 -3.61
C GLU A 115 2.32 -25.66 -2.98
N LYS A 116 1.55 -26.67 -2.59
CA LYS A 116 0.32 -26.49 -1.81
C LYS A 116 0.68 -26.52 -0.33
N ALA A 117 0.32 -25.48 0.41
CA ALA A 117 0.58 -25.36 1.84
C ALA A 117 -0.70 -25.10 2.63
N MET A 118 -0.71 -25.50 3.89
CA MET A 118 -1.69 -25.10 4.88
C MET A 118 -1.14 -23.88 5.61
N ILE A 119 -1.88 -22.78 5.57
CA ILE A 119 -1.55 -21.57 6.31
C ILE A 119 -2.01 -21.76 7.77
N LEU A 120 -1.07 -21.66 8.67
CA LEU A 120 -1.36 -21.74 10.09
C LEU A 120 -2.14 -20.51 10.56
N PRO A 121 -3.09 -20.67 11.48
CA PRO A 121 -3.76 -19.53 12.08
C PRO A 121 -2.76 -18.65 12.84
N PRO A 122 -3.01 -17.33 12.95
CA PRO A 122 -2.15 -16.45 13.74
C PRO A 122 -2.10 -16.92 15.19
N GLN A 123 -0.93 -16.81 15.82
CA GLN A 123 -0.74 -17.12 17.23
C GLN A 123 -1.15 -15.97 18.17
N SER A 124 -1.59 -14.86 17.59
CA SER A 124 -2.10 -13.69 18.32
C SER A 124 -3.59 -13.85 18.66
N ALA A 125 -4.05 -13.15 19.67
CA ALA A 125 -5.47 -13.05 19.98
C ALA A 125 -6.22 -12.38 18.80
N MET A 126 -7.44 -12.87 18.55
CA MET A 126 -8.34 -12.25 17.56
C MET A 126 -9.02 -11.04 18.19
N GLY A 127 -9.01 -9.91 17.45
CA GLY A 127 -9.66 -8.69 17.90
C GLY A 127 -8.68 -7.59 18.31
N PRO A 128 -9.20 -6.43 18.73
CA PRO A 128 -8.37 -5.33 19.17
C PRO A 128 -7.70 -5.65 20.51
N ILE A 129 -6.54 -5.04 20.72
CA ILE A 129 -5.89 -5.01 22.04
C ILE A 129 -6.76 -4.18 23.01
N ASP A 130 -6.80 -4.55 24.28
CA ASP A 130 -7.50 -3.76 25.30
C ASP A 130 -6.83 -2.38 25.50
N ASP A 131 -7.64 -1.39 25.92
CA ASP A 131 -7.19 -0.01 25.99
C ASP A 131 -6.12 0.22 27.06
N GLU A 132 -6.13 -0.55 28.12
CA GLU A 132 -5.13 -0.45 29.19
C GLU A 132 -3.76 -0.89 28.66
N ARG A 133 -3.71 -2.06 28.03
CA ARG A 133 -2.49 -2.57 27.41
C ARG A 133 -1.99 -1.68 26.29
N ARG A 134 -2.90 -1.19 25.45
CA ARG A 134 -2.56 -0.26 24.36
C ARG A 134 -1.90 1.00 24.91
N ARG A 135 -2.45 1.57 25.99
CA ARG A 135 -1.89 2.75 26.64
C ARG A 135 -0.51 2.47 27.22
N ALA A 136 -0.35 1.35 27.91
CA ALA A 136 0.93 0.95 28.47
C ALA A 136 2.02 0.76 27.41
N GLU A 137 1.69 0.18 26.25
CA GLU A 137 2.62 0.02 25.13
C GLU A 137 3.01 1.38 24.52
N ILE A 138 2.04 2.31 24.38
CA ILE A 138 2.30 3.66 23.88
C ILE A 138 3.21 4.44 24.85
N GLU A 139 2.93 4.40 26.14
CA GLU A 139 3.69 5.11 27.18
C GLU A 139 5.11 4.54 27.36
N ALA A 140 5.31 3.26 27.02
CA ALA A 140 6.61 2.61 27.06
C ALA A 140 7.48 2.83 25.82
N ASP A 141 6.93 3.42 24.74
CA ASP A 141 7.67 3.66 23.51
C ASP A 141 8.65 4.84 23.65
N ASP A 142 9.85 4.70 23.08
CA ASP A 142 10.90 5.74 23.12
C ASP A 142 10.49 7.06 22.43
N LEU A 143 9.43 7.03 21.65
CA LEU A 143 8.88 8.21 20.95
C LEU A 143 7.74 8.87 21.73
N TYR A 144 7.30 8.27 22.86
CA TYR A 144 6.25 8.85 23.68
C TYR A 144 6.67 10.24 24.19
N GLY A 145 5.77 11.19 24.17
CA GLY A 145 6.04 12.60 24.53
C GLY A 145 6.75 13.41 23.45
N LYS A 146 7.21 12.79 22.37
CA LYS A 146 7.91 13.52 21.30
C LYS A 146 6.98 14.12 20.23
N TYR A 147 5.85 13.49 20.01
CA TYR A 147 4.91 13.83 18.94
C TYR A 147 3.46 14.01 19.43
N GLU A 148 3.22 14.02 20.74
CA GLU A 148 1.90 14.24 21.32
C GLU A 148 1.48 15.72 21.24
N ASP A 149 2.45 16.64 21.29
CA ASP A 149 2.15 18.06 21.10
C ASP A 149 1.96 18.36 19.61
N GLU A 150 0.80 18.93 19.31
CA GLU A 150 0.50 19.38 17.95
C GLU A 150 1.39 20.58 17.61
N VAL A 151 2.22 20.44 16.60
CA VAL A 151 3.02 21.53 16.06
C VAL A 151 2.26 22.17 14.92
N ASP A 152 1.55 23.25 15.22
CA ASP A 152 0.90 24.09 14.22
C ASP A 152 1.94 25.04 13.63
N ASN A 153 2.41 24.70 12.44
CA ASN A 153 3.29 25.56 11.67
C ASN A 153 2.47 26.48 10.78
N GLU A 154 2.79 27.77 10.77
CA GLU A 154 2.17 28.72 9.86
C GLU A 154 2.27 28.22 8.41
N SER A 155 1.12 28.00 7.80
CA SER A 155 1.03 27.45 6.45
C SER A 155 1.26 28.56 5.40
N ALA A 156 1.71 28.17 4.21
CA ALA A 156 1.83 29.10 3.08
C ALA A 156 0.47 29.77 2.74
N TYR A 157 -0.64 29.08 2.98
CA TYR A 157 -1.98 29.62 2.78
C TYR A 157 -2.29 30.77 3.75
N GLU A 158 -1.93 30.64 5.02
CA GLU A 158 -2.12 31.67 6.03
C GLU A 158 -1.27 32.89 5.74
N ILE A 159 0.01 32.70 5.38
CA ILE A 159 0.92 33.78 4.99
C ILE A 159 0.35 34.56 3.79
N ILE A 160 -0.04 33.85 2.72
CA ILE A 160 -0.57 34.48 1.50
C ILE A 160 -1.89 35.22 1.78
N ASN A 161 -2.76 34.65 2.60
CA ASN A 161 -4.02 35.30 2.96
C ASN A 161 -3.79 36.57 3.82
N ALA A 162 -2.88 36.50 4.78
CA ALA A 162 -2.52 37.68 5.58
C ALA A 162 -1.95 38.83 4.72
N GLU A 163 -1.06 38.51 3.78
CA GLU A 163 -0.54 39.49 2.82
C GLU A 163 -1.65 40.08 1.94
N ARG A 164 -2.57 39.24 1.44
CA ARG A 164 -3.69 39.71 0.61
C ARG A 164 -4.67 40.59 1.38
N GLU A 165 -4.97 40.26 2.62
CA GLU A 165 -5.81 41.08 3.49
C GLU A 165 -5.13 42.43 3.80
N ALA A 166 -3.81 42.43 4.06
CA ALA A 166 -3.07 43.66 4.27
C ALA A 166 -3.11 44.59 3.05
N MET A 167 -2.89 44.06 1.85
CA MET A 167 -3.00 44.81 0.59
C MET A 167 -4.40 45.39 0.40
N LEU A 168 -5.43 44.62 0.65
CA LEU A 168 -6.82 45.07 0.53
C LEU A 168 -7.15 46.21 1.51
N GLN A 169 -6.64 46.13 2.73
CA GLN A 169 -6.80 47.20 3.73
C GLN A 169 -6.08 48.49 3.32
N GLU A 170 -4.90 48.39 2.75
CA GLU A 170 -4.17 49.53 2.21
C GLU A 170 -4.92 50.18 1.04
N GLU A 171 -5.45 49.40 0.12
CA GLU A 171 -6.25 49.93 -1.00
C GLU A 171 -7.52 50.64 -0.51
N ILE A 172 -8.22 50.06 0.45
CA ILE A 172 -9.43 50.69 1.07
C ILE A 172 -9.05 51.99 1.78
N ALA A 173 -7.94 52.02 2.50
CA ALA A 173 -7.45 53.21 3.19
C ALA A 173 -7.08 54.31 2.19
N ALA A 174 -6.34 53.99 1.12
CA ALA A 174 -5.99 54.91 0.05
C ALA A 174 -7.21 55.50 -0.68
N ALA A 175 -8.21 54.67 -0.99
CA ALA A 175 -9.46 55.08 -1.61
C ALA A 175 -10.27 56.06 -0.72
N LYS A 176 -10.34 55.78 0.59
CA LYS A 176 -10.97 56.67 1.55
C LYS A 176 -10.26 58.03 1.68
N GLU A 177 -8.93 58.04 1.61
CA GLU A 177 -8.17 59.26 1.67
C GLU A 177 -8.34 60.13 0.40
N GLN A 178 -8.38 59.47 -0.77
CA GLN A 178 -8.67 60.16 -2.04
C GLN A 178 -10.09 60.77 -2.05
N GLN A 179 -11.10 60.06 -1.54
CA GLN A 179 -12.45 60.63 -1.40
C GLN A 179 -12.53 61.82 -0.46
N LYS A 180 -11.77 61.81 0.64
CA LYS A 180 -11.66 62.96 1.56
C LYS A 180 -10.99 64.18 0.97
N LYS A 181 -10.05 63.98 0.02
CA LYS A 181 -9.35 65.11 -0.67
C LYS A 181 -10.15 65.69 -1.83
N ALA A 182 -11.17 64.96 -2.32
CA ALA A 182 -12.01 65.37 -3.43
C ALA A 182 -13.34 66.00 -3.00
N ALA A 183 -13.64 65.99 -1.71
CA ALA A 183 -14.82 66.65 -1.07
C ALA A 183 -14.39 67.93 -0.36
#